data_ee7aeb1ee41fe0d5f9834f64861cb278
#
_entry.id   ee7aeb1ee41fe0d5f9834f64861cb278
#
_cell.length_a   1.000
_cell.length_b   1.000
_cell.length_c   1.000
_cell.angle_alpha   90.00
_cell.angle_beta   90.00
_cell.angle_gamma   90.00
#
_symmetry.space_group_name_H-M   'P 1'
#
loop_
_entity.id
_entity.type
_entity.pdbx_description
1 polymer ?
#
loop_
_entity_poly.entity_id
_entity_poly.type
_entity_poly.pdbx_seq_one_letter_code
_entity_poly.pdbx_strand_id
1 'polypeptide(L)'
;CQTVSGDSMCGQHFVQNHIAHFITNSTDEKQVLMLNNKYLDAVPGSFQGVSYASGRVNGAAKNGVLHVLSGGVPYLYNIYEALTTLSGYSGVGSFFKGYEKLELDENASIQSGIVDGNIVYSDSVMNITNILFGWFDRINEEDSSFIMLVPENRVWDKVYNEALSYFNYGSVNQADSLQRLYAHQAVIRDLVYNRKYGCAHMEDSVCSIAYSKYDEERRHVYYNPLASGGIFSSDFVRDTMACSNGAIYNLHEWPFKPEDIYFYPVKTEAEYESMMTDYK
;
A
#
# COMPACT_ATOMS: atom_id res chain seq x y z
N CYS A 1 10.88 24.66 -1.26
CA CYS A 1 11.22 24.18 0.08
C CYS A 1 11.51 25.39 0.98
N GLN A 2 10.55 25.84 1.79
CA GLN A 2 10.73 26.97 2.72
C GLN A 2 10.18 26.65 4.13
N THR A 3 9.80 25.42 4.39
CA THR A 3 9.37 24.94 5.71
C THR A 3 10.13 23.67 6.07
N VAL A 4 10.27 23.37 7.35
CA VAL A 4 10.97 22.16 7.83
C VAL A 4 10.41 20.89 7.18
N SER A 5 9.09 20.80 7.02
CA SER A 5 8.46 19.68 6.30
C SER A 5 8.76 19.69 4.80
N GLY A 6 8.81 20.89 4.18
CA GLY A 6 9.19 21.04 2.76
C GLY A 6 10.64 20.67 2.50
N ASP A 7 11.55 20.97 3.42
CA ASP A 7 12.97 20.59 3.31
C ASP A 7 13.16 19.09 3.44
N SER A 8 12.43 18.42 4.33
CA SER A 8 12.43 16.96 4.45
C SER A 8 11.91 16.29 3.18
N MET A 9 10.80 16.78 2.62
CA MET A 9 10.26 16.28 1.34
C MET A 9 11.23 16.51 0.18
N CYS A 10 11.87 17.69 0.08
CA CYS A 10 12.91 17.93 -0.92
C CYS A 10 14.07 16.95 -0.77
N GLY A 11 14.52 16.72 0.46
CA GLY A 11 15.57 15.74 0.73
C GLY A 11 15.20 14.36 0.23
N GLN A 12 14.05 13.85 0.63
CA GLN A 12 13.59 12.50 0.34
C GLN A 12 13.15 12.33 -1.13
N HIS A 13 12.30 13.23 -1.62
CA HIS A 13 11.69 13.08 -2.95
C HIS A 13 12.62 13.51 -4.08
N PHE A 14 13.60 14.36 -3.83
CA PHE A 14 14.53 14.81 -4.86
C PHE A 14 15.95 14.30 -4.60
N VAL A 15 16.62 14.75 -3.53
CA VAL A 15 18.03 14.43 -3.34
C VAL A 15 18.27 12.93 -3.23
N GLN A 16 17.57 12.26 -2.33
CA GLN A 16 17.74 10.81 -2.11
C GLN A 16 17.26 9.98 -3.30
N ASN A 17 16.33 10.50 -4.09
CA ASN A 17 15.85 9.86 -5.34
C ASN A 17 16.86 9.95 -6.50
N HIS A 18 17.97 10.68 -6.31
CA HIS A 18 19.05 10.82 -7.31
C HIS A 18 20.39 10.21 -6.84
N ILE A 19 20.40 9.55 -5.69
CA ILE A 19 21.60 8.90 -5.14
C ILE A 19 21.31 7.41 -4.98
N ALA A 20 22.09 6.59 -5.73
CA ALA A 20 22.01 5.14 -5.65
C ALA A 20 22.99 4.60 -4.60
N HIS A 21 22.62 3.51 -3.92
CA HIS A 21 23.51 2.80 -3.01
C HIS A 21 24.67 2.10 -3.70
N PHE A 22 24.51 1.72 -4.97
CA PHE A 22 25.48 0.96 -5.73
C PHE A 22 25.76 1.60 -7.09
N ILE A 23 26.96 1.35 -7.60
CA ILE A 23 27.39 1.83 -8.93
C ILE A 23 26.49 1.23 -10.01
N THR A 24 26.02 2.09 -10.89
CA THR A 24 25.23 1.74 -12.07
C THR A 24 25.87 2.40 -13.28
N ASN A 25 25.99 1.68 -14.40
CA ASN A 25 26.48 2.22 -15.65
C ASN A 25 25.31 2.60 -16.58
N SER A 26 25.53 3.53 -17.50
CA SER A 26 24.48 4.01 -18.42
C SER A 26 23.97 2.98 -19.43
N THR A 27 24.59 1.80 -19.46
CA THR A 27 24.21 0.66 -20.30
C THR A 27 23.61 -0.50 -19.52
N ASP A 28 23.52 -0.37 -18.20
CA ASP A 28 22.94 -1.41 -17.36
C ASP A 28 21.42 -1.47 -17.57
N GLU A 29 20.90 -2.68 -17.48
CA GLU A 29 19.45 -2.96 -17.42
C GLU A 29 19.15 -3.68 -16.12
N LYS A 30 18.70 -2.94 -15.13
CA LYS A 30 18.45 -3.46 -13.78
C LYS A 30 17.63 -2.49 -12.94
N GLN A 31 17.06 -2.99 -11.85
CA GLN A 31 16.57 -2.16 -10.76
C GLN A 31 17.71 -1.66 -9.88
N VAL A 32 17.64 -0.41 -9.52
CA VAL A 32 18.66 0.30 -8.74
C VAL A 32 18.04 0.78 -7.44
N LEU A 33 18.60 0.34 -6.31
CA LEU A 33 18.19 0.79 -4.99
C LEU A 33 18.73 2.20 -4.73
N MET A 34 17.82 3.13 -4.50
CA MET A 34 18.09 4.53 -4.22
C MET A 34 18.23 4.78 -2.72
N LEU A 35 18.81 5.91 -2.34
CA LEU A 35 19.05 6.27 -0.94
C LEU A 35 17.72 6.47 -0.14
N ASN A 36 16.61 6.71 -0.80
CA ASN A 36 15.26 6.74 -0.21
C ASN A 36 14.60 5.34 -0.14
N ASN A 37 15.38 4.27 -0.30
CA ASN A 37 14.96 2.87 -0.30
C ASN A 37 14.01 2.46 -1.42
N LYS A 38 13.80 3.29 -2.44
CA LYS A 38 13.00 2.94 -3.62
C LYS A 38 13.85 2.25 -4.70
N TYR A 39 13.22 1.34 -5.43
CA TYR A 39 13.82 0.72 -6.60
C TYR A 39 13.40 1.46 -7.86
N LEU A 40 14.36 1.95 -8.63
CA LEU A 40 14.15 2.64 -9.89
C LEU A 40 14.79 1.87 -11.04
N ASP A 41 14.18 1.95 -12.23
CA ASP A 41 14.64 1.20 -13.39
C ASP A 41 15.76 1.95 -14.13
N ALA A 42 16.90 1.30 -14.26
CA ALA A 42 17.97 1.67 -15.18
C ALA A 42 17.82 0.84 -16.46
N VAL A 43 17.74 1.49 -17.59
CA VAL A 43 17.77 0.85 -18.91
C VAL A 43 18.81 1.56 -19.80
N PRO A 44 19.35 0.89 -20.82
CA PRO A 44 20.33 1.52 -21.71
C PRO A 44 19.82 2.85 -22.27
N GLY A 45 20.53 3.93 -21.98
CA GLY A 45 20.20 5.27 -22.47
C GLY A 45 19.27 6.11 -21.57
N SER A 46 18.66 5.54 -20.53
CA SER A 46 17.79 6.30 -19.60
C SER A 46 17.77 5.71 -18.19
N PHE A 47 17.38 6.55 -17.24
CA PHE A 47 17.15 6.17 -15.85
C PHE A 47 15.74 6.60 -15.46
N GLN A 48 14.92 5.65 -15.05
CA GLN A 48 13.49 5.85 -14.73
C GLN A 48 12.78 6.68 -15.83
N GLY A 49 13.01 6.33 -17.10
CA GLY A 49 12.43 7.03 -18.25
C GLY A 49 13.06 8.40 -18.59
N VAL A 50 13.99 8.90 -17.77
CA VAL A 50 14.70 10.15 -18.03
C VAL A 50 16.00 9.86 -18.78
N SER A 51 16.15 10.42 -19.98
CA SER A 51 17.32 10.19 -20.84
C SER A 51 18.60 10.72 -20.20
N TYR A 52 19.71 10.01 -20.39
CA TYR A 52 21.03 10.52 -20.06
C TYR A 52 21.41 11.66 -21.02
N ALA A 53 22.07 12.70 -20.50
CA ALA A 53 22.61 13.76 -21.31
C ALA A 53 23.82 13.25 -22.12
N SER A 54 23.79 13.49 -23.43
CA SER A 54 24.83 13.02 -24.35
C SER A 54 26.24 13.42 -23.90
N GLY A 55 27.14 12.45 -23.87
CA GLY A 55 28.55 12.64 -23.48
C GLY A 55 28.80 12.93 -21.99
N ARG A 56 27.77 12.84 -21.14
CA ARG A 56 27.88 13.11 -19.70
C ARG A 56 27.42 11.92 -18.83
N VAL A 57 27.89 10.75 -19.20
CA VAL A 57 27.59 9.49 -18.50
C VAL A 57 28.88 8.82 -18.03
N ASN A 58 28.74 7.95 -17.05
CA ASN A 58 29.87 7.15 -16.49
C ASN A 58 31.05 8.04 -16.03
N GLY A 59 30.78 9.26 -15.59
CA GLY A 59 31.80 10.15 -15.05
C GLY A 59 32.43 9.58 -13.78
N ALA A 60 33.71 9.25 -13.78
CA ALA A 60 34.38 8.68 -12.62
C ALA A 60 34.50 9.72 -11.48
N ALA A 61 34.10 9.33 -10.30
CA ALA A 61 34.33 10.05 -9.05
C ALA A 61 35.12 9.16 -8.08
N LYS A 62 35.68 9.74 -7.03
CA LYS A 62 36.47 9.00 -6.05
C LYS A 62 35.69 7.87 -5.37
N ASN A 63 34.41 8.08 -5.17
CA ASN A 63 33.49 7.18 -4.42
C ASN A 63 32.33 6.65 -5.25
N GLY A 64 32.35 6.79 -6.56
CA GLY A 64 31.26 6.33 -7.38
C GLY A 64 31.30 6.80 -8.82
N VAL A 65 30.15 6.80 -9.47
CA VAL A 65 29.96 7.21 -10.86
C VAL A 65 28.88 8.29 -10.92
N LEU A 66 29.11 9.31 -11.73
CA LEU A 66 28.18 10.41 -11.95
C LEU A 66 27.57 10.32 -13.35
N HIS A 67 26.25 10.43 -13.42
CA HIS A 67 25.49 10.59 -14.66
C HIS A 67 24.77 11.92 -14.66
N VAL A 68 24.73 12.59 -15.80
CA VAL A 68 23.89 13.76 -15.99
C VAL A 68 22.65 13.34 -16.76
N LEU A 69 21.49 13.65 -16.21
CA LEU A 69 20.19 13.38 -16.82
C LEU A 69 19.66 14.63 -17.51
N SER A 70 18.78 14.46 -18.50
CA SER A 70 18.11 15.55 -19.21
C SER A 70 17.04 16.26 -18.36
N GLY A 71 16.66 15.67 -17.22
CA GLY A 71 15.66 16.20 -16.29
C GLY A 71 15.76 15.54 -14.92
N GLY A 72 14.89 15.97 -14.01
CA GLY A 72 14.77 15.32 -12.70
C GLY A 72 14.06 13.98 -12.81
N VAL A 73 14.53 13.00 -12.01
CA VAL A 73 13.86 11.70 -11.89
C VAL A 73 12.54 11.88 -11.13
N PRO A 74 11.40 11.44 -11.69
CA PRO A 74 10.13 11.53 -11.00
C PRO A 74 10.14 10.71 -9.72
N TYR A 75 9.56 11.25 -8.64
CA TYR A 75 9.32 10.49 -7.42
C TYR A 75 8.07 9.64 -7.59
N LEU A 76 8.22 8.34 -7.43
CA LEU A 76 7.09 7.42 -7.39
C LEU A 76 6.72 7.16 -5.92
N TYR A 77 5.49 7.47 -5.57
CA TYR A 77 4.91 7.02 -4.30
C TYR A 77 4.80 5.51 -4.29
N ASN A 78 5.03 4.85 -3.16
CA ASN A 78 4.47 3.51 -2.99
C ASN A 78 2.95 3.60 -2.74
N ILE A 79 2.28 2.46 -2.75
CA ILE A 79 0.82 2.43 -2.61
C ILE A 79 0.38 3.11 -1.30
N TYR A 80 1.05 2.80 -0.19
CA TYR A 80 0.70 3.39 1.11
C TYR A 80 0.93 4.90 1.16
N GLU A 81 2.06 5.38 0.66
CA GLU A 81 2.36 6.81 0.55
C GLU A 81 1.32 7.53 -0.31
N ALA A 82 0.93 6.93 -1.46
CA ALA A 82 -0.08 7.50 -2.34
C ALA A 82 -1.43 7.66 -1.63
N LEU A 83 -1.89 6.60 -0.95
CA LEU A 83 -3.15 6.61 -0.20
C LEU A 83 -3.16 7.67 0.90
N THR A 84 -2.05 7.83 1.60
CA THR A 84 -1.98 8.70 2.79
C THR A 84 -1.60 10.13 2.48
N THR A 85 -1.11 10.42 1.27
CA THR A 85 -0.62 11.76 0.87
C THR A 85 -1.54 12.44 -0.14
N LEU A 86 -2.08 11.69 -1.12
CA LEU A 86 -2.83 12.26 -2.23
C LEU A 86 -4.30 12.48 -1.84
N SER A 87 -4.81 13.69 -2.08
CA SER A 87 -6.18 14.08 -1.70
C SER A 87 -7.27 13.25 -2.39
N GLY A 88 -6.99 12.68 -3.56
CA GLY A 88 -7.91 11.80 -4.28
C GLY A 88 -8.27 10.52 -3.52
N TYR A 89 -7.44 10.11 -2.58
CA TYR A 89 -7.59 8.88 -1.79
C TYR A 89 -7.92 9.15 -0.32
N SER A 90 -8.40 10.34 0.03
CA SER A 90 -8.57 10.75 1.43
C SER A 90 -9.51 9.84 2.24
N GLY A 91 -10.51 9.21 1.63
CA GLY A 91 -11.40 8.25 2.29
C GLY A 91 -10.63 7.02 2.77
N VAL A 92 -10.02 6.30 1.84
CA VAL A 92 -9.19 5.11 2.11
C VAL A 92 -7.96 5.49 2.94
N GLY A 93 -7.28 6.59 2.58
CA GLY A 93 -6.09 7.05 3.30
C GLY A 93 -6.35 7.42 4.76
N SER A 94 -7.48 8.06 5.06
CA SER A 94 -7.86 8.36 6.45
C SER A 94 -8.13 7.09 7.25
N PHE A 95 -8.73 6.08 6.62
CA PHE A 95 -8.90 4.79 7.24
C PHE A 95 -7.55 4.17 7.61
N PHE A 96 -6.59 4.10 6.68
CA PHE A 96 -5.26 3.57 6.97
C PHE A 96 -4.54 4.37 8.06
N LYS A 97 -4.56 5.70 7.99
CA LYS A 97 -3.97 6.57 9.01
C LYS A 97 -4.56 6.38 10.41
N GLY A 98 -5.85 6.04 10.49
CA GLY A 98 -6.51 5.77 11.77
C GLY A 98 -5.94 4.59 12.55
N TYR A 99 -5.17 3.72 11.89
CA TYR A 99 -4.52 2.55 12.50
C TYR A 99 -3.00 2.68 12.57
N GLU A 100 -2.44 3.83 12.19
CA GLU A 100 -1.02 4.10 12.35
C GLU A 100 -0.63 4.24 13.82
N LYS A 101 0.51 3.67 14.14
CA LYS A 101 1.20 3.86 15.42
C LYS A 101 2.65 4.18 15.14
N LEU A 102 3.20 5.09 15.92
CA LEU A 102 4.63 5.36 15.94
C LEU A 102 5.25 4.44 17.00
N GLU A 103 6.17 3.61 16.58
CA GLU A 103 6.94 2.72 17.45
C GLU A 103 8.41 3.07 17.36
N LEU A 104 9.09 3.10 18.51
CA LEU A 104 10.52 3.37 18.57
C LEU A 104 11.29 2.18 17.97
N ASP A 105 12.14 2.47 17.00
CA ASP A 105 13.13 1.50 16.52
C ASP A 105 14.36 1.54 17.45
N GLU A 106 14.38 0.64 18.42
CA GLU A 106 15.47 0.56 19.39
C GLU A 106 16.81 0.25 18.74
N ASN A 107 16.81 -0.49 17.61
CA ASN A 107 18.04 -0.88 16.93
C ASN A 107 18.64 0.25 16.09
N ALA A 108 17.79 1.07 15.51
CA ALA A 108 18.19 2.23 14.71
C ALA A 108 18.43 3.49 15.55
N SER A 109 17.93 3.52 16.79
CA SER A 109 18.05 4.64 17.71
C SER A 109 19.38 4.61 18.48
N ILE A 110 19.94 5.80 18.77
CA ILE A 110 21.20 5.91 19.50
C ILE A 110 20.94 6.09 21.00
N GLN A 111 21.27 5.07 21.78
CA GLN A 111 21.15 5.13 23.23
C GLN A 111 22.18 6.10 23.84
N SER A 112 21.73 6.97 24.74
CA SER A 112 22.60 7.91 25.48
C SER A 112 22.85 7.47 26.94
N GLY A 113 22.00 6.61 27.50
CA GLY A 113 22.15 6.14 28.89
C GLY A 113 20.87 5.57 29.47
N ILE A 114 20.87 5.35 30.77
CA ILE A 114 19.71 4.90 31.56
C ILE A 114 19.41 5.94 32.62
N VAL A 115 18.19 6.42 32.67
CA VAL A 115 17.69 7.34 33.69
C VAL A 115 16.47 6.71 34.36
N ASP A 116 16.50 6.59 35.66
CA ASP A 116 15.42 5.97 36.47
C ASP A 116 14.97 4.60 35.96
N GLY A 117 15.94 3.80 35.48
CA GLY A 117 15.70 2.46 34.95
C GLY A 117 15.16 2.40 33.50
N ASN A 118 14.95 3.55 32.86
CA ASN A 118 14.50 3.62 31.48
C ASN A 118 15.66 4.01 30.54
N ILE A 119 15.73 3.37 29.39
CA ILE A 119 16.70 3.72 28.36
C ILE A 119 16.32 5.07 27.75
N VAL A 120 17.32 5.98 27.71
CA VAL A 120 17.19 7.31 27.09
C VAL A 120 17.98 7.32 25.81
N TYR A 121 17.39 7.90 24.75
CA TYR A 121 18.00 7.98 23.44
C TYR A 121 18.42 9.41 23.15
N SER A 122 19.62 9.59 22.58
CA SER A 122 20.10 10.89 22.08
C SER A 122 19.58 11.16 20.68
N ASP A 123 19.27 10.11 19.92
CA ASP A 123 18.60 10.17 18.65
C ASP A 123 17.58 9.01 18.56
N SER A 124 16.34 9.36 18.26
CA SER A 124 15.22 8.42 18.26
C SER A 124 14.70 8.24 16.84
N VAL A 125 14.82 7.02 16.31
CA VAL A 125 14.20 6.63 15.05
C VAL A 125 12.83 6.03 15.34
N MET A 126 11.79 6.59 14.72
CA MET A 126 10.41 6.15 14.88
C MET A 126 9.94 5.50 13.58
N ASN A 127 9.44 4.29 13.68
CA ASN A 127 8.83 3.56 12.57
C ASN A 127 7.30 3.69 12.64
N ILE A 128 6.68 3.88 11.48
CA ILE A 128 5.22 3.81 11.36
C ILE A 128 4.84 2.34 11.22
N THR A 129 4.10 1.84 12.22
CA THR A 129 3.47 0.53 12.16
C THR A 129 1.97 0.68 11.94
N ASN A 130 1.36 -0.32 11.32
CA ASN A 130 -0.07 -0.32 11.06
C ASN A 130 -0.62 -1.74 11.24
N ILE A 131 -1.59 -1.91 12.13
CA ILE A 131 -2.18 -3.22 12.41
C ILE A 131 -2.81 -3.85 11.16
N LEU A 132 -3.24 -3.03 10.19
CA LEU A 132 -3.83 -3.49 8.94
C LEU A 132 -2.84 -4.29 8.09
N PHE A 133 -1.53 -4.06 8.23
CA PHE A 133 -0.51 -4.84 7.53
C PHE A 133 -0.52 -6.33 7.91
N GLY A 134 -1.06 -6.69 9.06
CA GLY A 134 -1.31 -8.08 9.45
C GLY A 134 -2.49 -8.72 8.73
N TRP A 135 -3.37 -7.93 8.11
CA TRP A 135 -4.56 -8.45 7.41
C TRP A 135 -4.32 -8.71 5.93
N PHE A 136 -3.47 -7.91 5.27
CA PHE A 136 -3.26 -7.98 3.83
C PHE A 136 -1.87 -7.57 3.40
N ASP A 137 -0.85 -7.96 4.11
CA ASP A 137 0.54 -7.67 3.75
C ASP A 137 0.94 -6.17 3.85
N ARG A 138 2.21 -5.91 3.76
CA ARG A 138 2.82 -4.60 4.00
C ARG A 138 2.90 -3.80 2.72
N ILE A 139 1.80 -3.14 2.35
CA ILE A 139 1.69 -2.32 1.13
C ILE A 139 2.59 -1.07 1.11
N ASN A 140 3.35 -0.84 2.19
CA ASN A 140 4.41 0.16 2.29
C ASN A 140 5.81 -0.38 1.95
N GLU A 141 5.96 -1.71 1.78
CA GLU A 141 7.26 -2.33 1.46
C GLU A 141 7.60 -2.15 -0.01
N GLU A 142 8.86 -1.79 -0.26
CA GLU A 142 9.38 -1.60 -1.62
C GLU A 142 9.83 -2.93 -2.27
N ASP A 143 10.08 -3.97 -1.47
CA ASP A 143 10.54 -5.29 -1.94
C ASP A 143 9.41 -6.17 -2.48
N SER A 144 8.18 -5.70 -2.40
CA SER A 144 6.99 -6.42 -2.85
C SER A 144 6.33 -5.72 -4.03
N SER A 145 5.55 -6.47 -4.81
CA SER A 145 4.80 -5.92 -5.93
C SER A 145 3.30 -6.15 -5.71
N PHE A 146 2.58 -5.06 -5.51
CA PHE A 146 1.15 -5.07 -5.23
C PHE A 146 0.33 -4.50 -6.39
N ILE A 147 -0.91 -4.93 -6.46
CA ILE A 147 -1.96 -4.28 -7.21
C ILE A 147 -3.06 -3.92 -6.20
N MET A 148 -3.52 -2.69 -6.21
CA MET A 148 -4.60 -2.29 -5.32
C MET A 148 -5.71 -1.62 -6.11
N LEU A 149 -6.95 -2.09 -5.90
CA LEU A 149 -8.16 -1.41 -6.32
C LEU A 149 -8.48 -0.32 -5.29
N VAL A 150 -8.52 0.93 -5.70
CA VAL A 150 -8.78 2.03 -4.77
C VAL A 150 -10.04 2.77 -5.19
N PRO A 151 -11.12 2.69 -4.41
CA PRO A 151 -12.35 3.42 -4.72
C PRO A 151 -12.15 4.92 -4.55
N GLU A 152 -12.71 5.70 -5.46
CA GLU A 152 -12.87 7.14 -5.26
C GLU A 152 -13.63 7.43 -3.96
N ASN A 153 -13.38 8.58 -3.35
CA ASN A 153 -14.00 8.94 -2.07
C ASN A 153 -15.52 8.74 -2.07
N ARG A 154 -16.20 9.12 -3.15
CA ARG A 154 -17.66 8.94 -3.31
C ARG A 154 -18.09 7.46 -3.26
N VAL A 155 -17.31 6.59 -3.92
CA VAL A 155 -17.57 5.15 -3.94
C VAL A 155 -17.27 4.55 -2.58
N TRP A 156 -16.16 4.95 -1.97
CA TRP A 156 -15.76 4.55 -0.62
C TRP A 156 -16.85 4.85 0.40
N ASP A 157 -17.33 6.09 0.46
CA ASP A 157 -18.35 6.52 1.41
C ASP A 157 -19.66 5.73 1.25
N LYS A 158 -20.08 5.50 -0.01
CA LYS A 158 -21.30 4.72 -0.31
C LYS A 158 -21.15 3.29 0.20
N VAL A 159 -20.07 2.62 -0.16
CA VAL A 159 -19.84 1.21 0.16
C VAL A 159 -19.61 1.01 1.65
N TYR A 160 -18.88 1.92 2.30
CA TYR A 160 -18.66 1.88 3.74
C TYR A 160 -19.96 2.05 4.53
N ASN A 161 -20.81 3.00 4.14
CA ASN A 161 -22.11 3.19 4.77
C ASN A 161 -23.05 1.99 4.55
N GLU A 162 -23.00 1.36 3.39
CA GLU A 162 -23.70 0.11 3.14
C GLU A 162 -23.18 -1.01 4.05
N ALA A 163 -21.86 -1.20 4.12
CA ALA A 163 -21.23 -2.17 4.98
C ALA A 163 -21.62 -1.99 6.46
N LEU A 164 -21.64 -0.76 6.96
CA LEU A 164 -22.08 -0.46 8.34
C LEU A 164 -23.45 -1.05 8.67
N SER A 165 -24.36 -1.11 7.69
CA SER A 165 -25.72 -1.62 7.90
C SER A 165 -25.77 -3.14 8.16
N TYR A 166 -24.74 -3.87 7.72
CA TYR A 166 -24.64 -5.33 7.91
C TYR A 166 -24.05 -5.73 9.26
N PHE A 167 -23.36 -4.81 9.95
CA PHE A 167 -22.69 -5.08 11.22
C PHE A 167 -23.47 -4.43 12.38
N ASN A 168 -24.29 -5.20 13.08
CA ASN A 168 -25.04 -4.72 14.22
C ASN A 168 -24.71 -5.57 15.45
N TYR A 169 -24.01 -4.97 16.41
CA TYR A 169 -23.61 -5.63 17.66
C TYR A 169 -24.55 -5.34 18.83
N GLY A 170 -25.69 -4.67 18.58
CA GLY A 170 -26.73 -4.39 19.59
C GLY A 170 -26.17 -3.66 20.82
N SER A 171 -26.34 -4.29 22.01
CA SER A 171 -25.94 -3.72 23.30
C SER A 171 -24.60 -4.21 23.83
N VAL A 172 -23.76 -4.83 22.97
CA VAL A 172 -22.43 -5.27 23.36
C VAL A 172 -21.54 -4.07 23.69
N ASN A 173 -20.67 -4.20 24.68
CA ASN A 173 -19.70 -3.16 24.99
C ASN A 173 -18.83 -2.83 23.76
N GLN A 174 -18.65 -1.55 23.44
CA GLN A 174 -17.93 -1.07 22.25
C GLN A 174 -18.61 -1.43 20.89
N ALA A 175 -19.94 -1.65 20.86
CA ALA A 175 -20.68 -2.01 19.66
C ALA A 175 -20.35 -1.12 18.45
N ASP A 176 -20.32 0.21 18.64
CA ASP A 176 -19.99 1.17 17.57
C ASP A 176 -18.58 1.00 17.01
N SER A 177 -17.60 0.71 17.88
CA SER A 177 -16.21 0.51 17.47
C SER A 177 -16.04 -0.79 16.70
N LEU A 178 -16.71 -1.86 17.14
CA LEU A 178 -16.74 -3.15 16.48
C LEU A 178 -17.44 -3.05 15.11
N GLN A 179 -18.58 -2.39 15.05
CA GLN A 179 -19.32 -2.15 13.82
C GLN A 179 -18.45 -1.45 12.78
N ARG A 180 -17.77 -0.37 13.15
CA ARG A 180 -16.86 0.37 12.25
C ARG A 180 -15.68 -0.47 11.82
N LEU A 181 -15.05 -1.18 12.75
CA LEU A 181 -13.90 -2.02 12.48
C LEU A 181 -14.23 -3.10 11.44
N TYR A 182 -15.29 -3.86 11.67
CA TYR A 182 -15.67 -4.95 10.78
C TYR A 182 -16.25 -4.48 9.44
N ALA A 183 -16.96 -3.36 9.41
CA ALA A 183 -17.38 -2.74 8.16
C ALA A 183 -16.19 -2.31 7.29
N HIS A 184 -15.19 -1.64 7.89
CA HIS A 184 -13.96 -1.30 7.19
C HIS A 184 -13.21 -2.55 6.70
N GLN A 185 -13.08 -3.56 7.56
CA GLN A 185 -12.41 -4.80 7.23
C GLN A 185 -13.08 -5.52 6.05
N ALA A 186 -14.41 -5.54 6.02
CA ALA A 186 -15.15 -6.13 4.92
C ALA A 186 -14.92 -5.39 3.59
N VAL A 187 -14.91 -4.06 3.60
CA VAL A 187 -14.73 -3.25 2.39
C VAL A 187 -13.31 -3.36 1.84
N ILE A 188 -12.27 -3.36 2.69
CA ILE A 188 -10.88 -3.37 2.21
C ILE A 188 -10.35 -4.75 1.86
N ARG A 189 -11.01 -5.81 2.29
CA ARG A 189 -10.52 -7.18 2.22
C ARG A 189 -10.05 -7.61 0.83
N ASP A 190 -10.82 -7.28 -0.18
CA ASP A 190 -10.56 -7.71 -1.55
C ASP A 190 -10.00 -6.59 -2.45
N LEU A 191 -9.45 -5.54 -1.84
CA LEU A 191 -8.84 -4.44 -2.59
C LEU A 191 -7.37 -4.68 -2.96
N VAL A 192 -6.66 -5.56 -2.22
CA VAL A 192 -5.21 -5.75 -2.39
C VAL A 192 -4.90 -7.11 -2.97
N TYR A 193 -4.01 -7.12 -3.96
CA TYR A 193 -3.55 -8.30 -4.71
C TYR A 193 -2.03 -8.28 -4.76
N ASN A 194 -1.41 -9.46 -4.63
CA ASN A 194 0.03 -9.59 -4.71
C ASN A 194 0.39 -10.64 -5.76
N ARG A 195 1.23 -10.25 -6.73
CA ARG A 195 1.70 -11.16 -7.78
C ARG A 195 2.52 -12.34 -7.25
N LYS A 196 3.11 -12.20 -6.06
CA LYS A 196 3.96 -13.23 -5.45
C LYS A 196 3.21 -14.52 -5.09
N TYR A 197 1.90 -14.45 -4.83
CA TYR A 197 1.14 -15.58 -4.31
C TYR A 197 0.40 -16.40 -5.38
N GLY A 198 0.95 -16.48 -6.58
CA GLY A 198 0.57 -17.50 -7.56
C GLY A 198 -0.64 -17.21 -8.44
N CYS A 199 -1.36 -16.11 -8.23
CA CYS A 199 -2.45 -15.67 -9.10
C CYS A 199 -1.95 -14.54 -10.00
N ALA A 200 -0.94 -14.83 -10.80
CA ALA A 200 -0.13 -13.84 -11.48
C ALA A 200 -0.62 -13.45 -12.88
N HIS A 201 -1.63 -14.13 -13.38
CA HIS A 201 -2.10 -13.90 -14.75
C HIS A 201 -3.43 -13.15 -14.73
N MET A 202 -3.36 -11.79 -14.77
CA MET A 202 -4.56 -10.96 -14.87
C MET A 202 -5.44 -11.33 -16.09
N GLU A 203 -4.91 -12.09 -17.02
CA GLU A 203 -5.66 -12.61 -18.17
C GLU A 203 -6.66 -13.68 -17.76
N ASP A 204 -6.31 -14.54 -16.80
CA ASP A 204 -7.14 -15.67 -16.38
C ASP A 204 -7.84 -15.42 -15.04
N SER A 205 -7.07 -15.07 -14.00
CA SER A 205 -7.61 -14.87 -12.65
C SER A 205 -6.67 -14.07 -11.77
N VAL A 206 -7.24 -13.41 -10.74
CA VAL A 206 -6.49 -12.77 -9.66
C VAL A 206 -6.99 -13.26 -8.31
N CYS A 207 -6.10 -13.36 -7.35
CA CYS A 207 -6.43 -13.70 -5.96
C CYS A 207 -6.23 -12.50 -5.06
N SER A 208 -7.22 -12.21 -4.22
CA SER A 208 -7.05 -11.31 -3.09
C SER A 208 -5.96 -11.84 -2.15
N ILE A 209 -5.16 -10.97 -1.56
CA ILE A 209 -4.17 -11.38 -0.55
C ILE A 209 -4.78 -11.56 0.83
N ALA A 210 -5.97 -11.02 1.07
CA ALA A 210 -6.67 -11.19 2.32
C ALA A 210 -7.25 -12.61 2.43
N TYR A 211 -7.02 -13.21 3.60
CA TYR A 211 -7.61 -14.51 3.94
C TYR A 211 -9.02 -14.33 4.51
N SER A 212 -9.84 -15.34 4.34
CA SER A 212 -11.09 -15.45 5.08
C SER A 212 -10.78 -15.62 6.56
N LYS A 213 -11.51 -14.92 7.44
CA LYS A 213 -11.41 -15.08 8.90
C LYS A 213 -11.70 -16.51 9.36
N TYR A 214 -12.46 -17.27 8.57
CA TYR A 214 -12.91 -18.63 8.90
C TYR A 214 -12.22 -19.73 8.10
N ASP A 215 -11.45 -19.36 7.09
CA ASP A 215 -10.71 -20.29 6.24
C ASP A 215 -9.39 -19.63 5.84
N GLU A 216 -8.38 -19.81 6.70
CA GLU A 216 -7.05 -19.24 6.51
C GLU A 216 -6.32 -19.77 5.27
N GLU A 217 -6.85 -20.83 4.65
CA GLU A 217 -6.29 -21.42 3.44
C GLU A 217 -6.96 -20.89 2.16
N ARG A 218 -8.13 -20.27 2.27
CA ARG A 218 -8.89 -19.78 1.12
C ARG A 218 -8.75 -18.29 0.90
N ARG A 219 -8.27 -17.96 -0.29
CA ARG A 219 -8.26 -16.60 -0.84
C ARG A 219 -9.43 -16.44 -1.81
N HIS A 220 -9.95 -15.25 -1.93
CA HIS A 220 -10.92 -14.94 -2.98
C HIS A 220 -10.24 -14.91 -4.34
N VAL A 221 -10.80 -15.63 -5.31
CA VAL A 221 -10.32 -15.71 -6.70
C VAL A 221 -11.35 -15.06 -7.61
N TYR A 222 -10.89 -14.12 -8.43
CA TYR A 222 -11.71 -13.46 -9.44
C TYR A 222 -11.23 -13.87 -10.82
N TYR A 223 -12.13 -14.51 -11.60
CA TYR A 223 -11.85 -15.01 -12.93
C TYR A 223 -12.10 -13.93 -13.99
N ASN A 224 -11.30 -13.95 -15.06
CA ASN A 224 -11.37 -13.01 -16.18
C ASN A 224 -11.44 -11.55 -15.73
N PRO A 225 -10.53 -11.10 -14.87
CA PRO A 225 -10.63 -9.80 -14.19
C PRO A 225 -10.60 -8.60 -15.14
N LEU A 226 -10.01 -8.73 -16.33
CA LEU A 226 -9.92 -7.69 -17.36
C LEU A 226 -11.07 -7.75 -18.38
N ALA A 227 -11.87 -8.83 -18.44
CA ALA A 227 -13.00 -8.93 -19.34
C ALA A 227 -14.12 -7.96 -18.93
N SER A 228 -15.05 -7.68 -19.83
CA SER A 228 -16.23 -6.86 -19.50
C SER A 228 -16.97 -7.46 -18.29
N GLY A 229 -17.25 -6.63 -17.30
CA GLY A 229 -17.80 -7.05 -16.00
C GLY A 229 -16.78 -7.63 -15.03
N GLY A 230 -15.52 -7.82 -15.42
CA GLY A 230 -14.43 -8.21 -14.52
C GLY A 230 -13.97 -7.05 -13.64
N ILE A 231 -13.45 -7.37 -12.45
CA ILE A 231 -13.15 -6.37 -11.41
C ILE A 231 -12.07 -5.33 -11.78
N PHE A 232 -11.27 -5.60 -12.80
CA PHE A 232 -10.27 -4.68 -13.35
C PHE A 232 -10.66 -4.14 -14.74
N SER A 233 -11.91 -4.36 -15.17
CA SER A 233 -12.39 -3.85 -16.44
C SER A 233 -12.64 -2.33 -16.39
N SER A 234 -12.75 -1.72 -17.56
CA SER A 234 -13.15 -0.31 -17.70
C SER A 234 -14.57 0.00 -17.20
N ASP A 235 -15.37 -1.01 -16.91
CA ASP A 235 -16.69 -0.85 -16.32
C ASP A 235 -16.58 -0.31 -14.87
N PHE A 236 -15.48 -0.61 -14.19
CA PHE A 236 -15.22 -0.24 -12.79
C PHE A 236 -13.98 0.63 -12.61
N VAL A 237 -12.94 0.40 -13.42
CA VAL A 237 -11.66 1.10 -13.33
C VAL A 237 -11.66 2.29 -14.31
N ARG A 238 -11.37 3.48 -13.78
CA ARG A 238 -11.24 4.71 -14.58
C ARG A 238 -9.87 4.85 -15.18
N ASP A 239 -8.85 4.74 -14.35
CA ASP A 239 -7.45 4.92 -14.69
C ASP A 239 -6.54 4.15 -13.74
N THR A 240 -5.24 4.18 -14.03
CA THR A 240 -4.23 3.46 -13.27
C THR A 240 -3.09 4.41 -12.93
N MET A 241 -2.60 4.35 -11.68
CA MET A 241 -1.41 5.06 -11.24
C MET A 241 -0.29 4.07 -10.94
N ALA A 242 0.87 4.27 -11.57
CA ALA A 242 2.07 3.52 -11.25
C ALA A 242 2.63 3.95 -9.88
N CYS A 243 2.99 2.97 -9.06
CA CYS A 243 3.66 3.16 -7.78
C CYS A 243 5.03 2.47 -7.79
N SER A 244 5.94 2.87 -6.87
CA SER A 244 7.27 2.23 -6.77
C SER A 244 7.18 0.74 -6.44
N ASN A 245 6.19 0.33 -5.67
CA ASN A 245 5.93 -1.05 -5.29
C ASN A 245 4.69 -1.67 -5.96
N GLY A 246 4.27 -1.17 -7.12
CA GLY A 246 3.18 -1.75 -7.88
C GLY A 246 2.29 -0.75 -8.60
N ALA A 247 0.97 -0.91 -8.49
CA ALA A 247 0.01 -0.03 -9.16
C ALA A 247 -1.31 0.11 -8.39
N ILE A 248 -1.90 1.30 -8.46
CA ILE A 248 -3.26 1.59 -8.02
C ILE A 248 -4.17 1.63 -9.24
N TYR A 249 -5.29 0.93 -9.17
CA TYR A 249 -6.39 0.96 -10.12
C TYR A 249 -7.55 1.74 -9.50
N ASN A 250 -7.85 2.91 -10.04
CA ASN A 250 -8.84 3.84 -9.50
C ASN A 250 -10.26 3.42 -9.87
N LEU A 251 -11.04 3.02 -8.87
CA LEU A 251 -12.42 2.60 -9.04
C LEU A 251 -13.37 3.81 -9.07
N HIS A 252 -14.13 3.97 -10.13
CA HIS A 252 -15.25 4.91 -10.22
C HIS A 252 -16.60 4.25 -9.92
N GLU A 253 -16.67 2.93 -9.96
CA GLU A 253 -17.81 2.11 -9.53
C GLU A 253 -17.29 0.90 -8.73
N TRP A 254 -18.16 0.33 -7.89
CA TRP A 254 -17.82 -0.79 -7.04
C TRP A 254 -18.01 -2.13 -7.75
N PRO A 255 -16.96 -2.95 -7.89
CA PRO A 255 -17.03 -4.18 -8.70
C PRO A 255 -17.55 -5.39 -7.95
N PHE A 256 -17.60 -5.35 -6.62
CA PHE A 256 -17.91 -6.51 -5.79
C PHE A 256 -19.39 -6.56 -5.45
N LYS A 257 -19.95 -7.76 -5.46
CA LYS A 257 -21.32 -7.96 -5.03
C LYS A 257 -21.40 -8.12 -3.51
N PRO A 258 -22.52 -7.70 -2.87
CA PRO A 258 -22.68 -7.86 -1.43
C PRO A 258 -22.50 -9.30 -0.95
N GLU A 259 -22.97 -10.29 -1.70
CA GLU A 259 -22.84 -11.70 -1.38
C GLU A 259 -21.39 -12.20 -1.39
N ASP A 260 -20.52 -11.59 -2.18
CA ASP A 260 -19.10 -11.98 -2.26
C ASP A 260 -18.29 -11.42 -1.09
N ILE A 261 -18.69 -10.27 -0.56
CA ILE A 261 -17.93 -9.53 0.46
C ILE A 261 -18.56 -9.63 1.84
N TYR A 262 -19.86 -9.40 1.94
CA TYR A 262 -20.53 -9.28 3.24
C TYR A 262 -21.10 -10.60 3.74
N PHE A 263 -21.65 -11.41 2.85
CA PHE A 263 -22.35 -12.62 3.26
C PHE A 263 -21.44 -13.78 3.66
N TYR A 264 -20.25 -13.84 3.16
CA TYR A 264 -19.36 -14.95 3.48
C TYR A 264 -18.78 -14.86 4.90
N PRO A 265 -18.20 -13.71 5.36
CA PRO A 265 -17.75 -13.59 6.74
C PRO A 265 -18.82 -13.14 7.73
N VAL A 266 -19.80 -12.32 7.30
CA VAL A 266 -20.77 -11.69 8.20
C VAL A 266 -21.99 -12.57 8.45
N LYS A 267 -22.55 -13.14 7.40
CA LYS A 267 -23.69 -14.02 7.51
C LYS A 267 -23.37 -15.30 8.25
N THR A 268 -22.16 -15.85 8.02
CA THR A 268 -21.69 -17.04 8.74
C THR A 268 -21.46 -16.76 10.22
N GLU A 269 -20.96 -15.58 10.60
CA GLU A 269 -20.77 -15.19 12.00
C GLU A 269 -22.13 -14.97 12.70
N ALA A 270 -23.03 -14.20 12.07
CA ALA A 270 -24.37 -13.95 12.62
C ALA A 270 -25.24 -15.21 12.64
N GLU A 271 -25.17 -16.04 11.60
CA GLU A 271 -25.89 -17.33 11.58
C GLU A 271 -25.30 -18.32 12.57
N TYR A 272 -23.98 -18.36 12.73
CA TYR A 272 -23.32 -19.22 13.73
C TYR A 272 -23.66 -18.78 15.15
N GLU A 273 -23.65 -17.49 15.46
CA GLU A 273 -24.04 -16.96 16.76
C GLU A 273 -25.56 -17.16 17.01
N SER A 274 -26.40 -16.99 16.02
CA SER A 274 -27.83 -17.30 16.11
C SER A 274 -28.06 -18.79 16.35
N MET A 275 -27.39 -19.65 15.60
CA MET A 275 -27.45 -21.11 15.80
C MET A 275 -26.95 -21.52 17.19
N MET A 276 -25.86 -20.89 17.68
CA MET A 276 -25.33 -21.18 19.03
C MET A 276 -26.24 -20.66 20.15
N THR A 277 -27.07 -19.65 19.88
CA THR A 277 -28.07 -19.15 20.83
C THR A 277 -29.28 -20.08 20.90
N ASP A 278 -29.65 -20.66 19.77
CA ASP A 278 -30.77 -21.62 19.69
C ASP A 278 -30.42 -23.01 20.28
N TYR A 279 -29.13 -23.32 20.44
CA TYR A 279 -28.63 -24.55 21.08
C TYR A 279 -28.29 -24.40 22.58
N LYS A 280 -28.51 -23.23 23.19
CA LYS A 280 -28.42 -22.99 24.62
C LYS A 280 -29.80 -22.95 25.28
#